data_4b2b7e533e49634bb6826f8d40c8f49f
#
_entry.id   4b2b7e533e49634bb6826f8d40c8f49f
#
_cell.length_a   1.000
_cell.length_b   1.000
_cell.length_c   1.000
_cell.angle_alpha   90.00
_cell.angle_beta   90.00
_cell.angle_gamma   90.00
#
_symmetry.space_group_name_H-M   'P 1'
#
loop_
_entity.id
_entity.type
_entity.pdbx_description
1 polymer ?
#
loop_
_entity_poly.entity_id
_entity_poly.type
_entity_poly.pdbx_seq_one_letter_code
_entity_poly.pdbx_strand_id
1 'polypeptide(L)'
;MFDFSSVDLLDAFTRELRLCKVTEGEHVVVLSEPASRGDYVAAAFGAAKALGAHVIAATVPGGSPAPLPSTHTGAGPGLRSVLADTTAQDLLKSADLVVDLTQEGFIHAPVQQEILRAGTRILFVCDAPDVLVRNLPDEGDKQRVLRGVELLKSSRTMRVTSAVGTDLTVQLAGSRPEFQTGFADDPGRWDHWPSTMVLCWPELSDGRIVLAEGDILLPFKEYVQSPVTLHIAGGRIEKAEGGAEARLLETFFADADDEWGRHLSHMGWGLMRSADWFATAMYGKGDLMGMDARAFAGNFLWSTGPHPVLGRESYAHLDIAMRGCTVSVDGTEVVTGGELVER
;
A
#
# COMPACT_ATOMS: atom_id res chain seq x y z
N MET A 1 11.14 -18.82 -11.22
CA MET A 1 11.13 -17.43 -11.75
C MET A 1 10.59 -17.53 -13.17
N PHE A 2 9.43 -16.97 -13.44
CA PHE A 2 8.88 -16.92 -14.79
C PHE A 2 9.59 -15.79 -15.53
N ASP A 3 10.24 -16.10 -16.66
CA ASP A 3 10.80 -15.09 -17.55
C ASP A 3 9.65 -14.41 -18.30
N PHE A 4 9.23 -13.24 -17.84
CA PHE A 4 8.32 -12.40 -18.61
C PHE A 4 9.11 -11.72 -19.72
N SER A 5 8.65 -11.90 -20.93
CA SER A 5 9.24 -11.20 -22.08
C SER A 5 8.90 -9.71 -22.02
N SER A 6 9.70 -8.87 -22.69
CA SER A 6 9.38 -7.45 -22.85
C SER A 6 8.02 -7.22 -23.51
N VAL A 7 7.53 -8.17 -24.28
CA VAL A 7 6.21 -8.12 -24.93
C VAL A 7 5.09 -8.30 -23.90
N ASP A 8 5.25 -9.25 -22.96
CA ASP A 8 4.25 -9.50 -21.91
C ASP A 8 4.14 -8.29 -20.98
N LEU A 9 5.26 -7.67 -20.62
CA LEU A 9 5.27 -6.45 -19.83
C LEU A 9 4.62 -5.27 -20.56
N LEU A 10 4.93 -5.08 -21.86
CA LEU A 10 4.31 -4.03 -22.66
C LEU A 10 2.78 -4.21 -22.75
N ASP A 11 2.30 -5.44 -22.93
CA ASP A 11 0.86 -5.72 -22.94
C ASP A 11 0.22 -5.41 -21.58
N ALA A 12 0.83 -5.86 -20.48
CA ALA A 12 0.34 -5.61 -19.14
C ALA A 12 0.25 -4.10 -18.83
N PHE A 13 1.32 -3.34 -19.11
CA PHE A 13 1.30 -1.89 -18.94
C PHE A 13 0.30 -1.19 -19.87
N THR A 14 0.12 -1.69 -21.10
CA THR A 14 -0.88 -1.13 -22.03
C THR A 14 -2.30 -1.34 -21.50
N ARG A 15 -2.60 -2.50 -20.93
CA ARG A 15 -3.90 -2.80 -20.32
C ARG A 15 -4.13 -1.93 -19.09
N GLU A 16 -3.13 -1.81 -18.23
CA GLU A 16 -3.20 -0.99 -17.02
C GLU A 16 -3.38 0.50 -17.34
N LEU A 17 -2.63 1.06 -18.29
CA LEU A 17 -2.78 2.46 -18.69
C LEU A 17 -4.13 2.76 -19.38
N ARG A 18 -4.76 1.76 -20.01
CA ARG A 18 -6.15 1.91 -20.48
C ARG A 18 -7.14 1.99 -19.32
N LEU A 19 -6.95 1.21 -18.24
CA LEU A 19 -7.74 1.35 -17.01
C LEU A 19 -7.54 2.72 -16.36
N CYS A 20 -6.31 3.25 -16.39
CA CYS A 20 -6.01 4.62 -16.00
C CYS A 20 -6.60 5.68 -16.96
N LYS A 21 -7.32 5.27 -18.00
CA LYS A 21 -7.95 6.16 -19.01
C LYS A 21 -6.95 7.06 -19.75
N VAL A 22 -5.74 6.54 -20.00
CA VAL A 22 -4.77 7.26 -20.85
C VAL A 22 -5.31 7.34 -22.27
N THR A 23 -5.34 8.57 -22.82
CA THR A 23 -5.84 8.87 -24.15
C THR A 23 -4.82 9.63 -24.99
N GLU A 24 -5.10 9.72 -26.31
CA GLU A 24 -4.28 10.49 -27.24
C GLU A 24 -4.15 11.95 -26.80
N GLY A 25 -2.92 12.47 -26.82
CA GLY A 25 -2.60 13.85 -26.48
C GLY A 25 -2.34 14.13 -25.00
N GLU A 26 -2.66 13.20 -24.09
CA GLU A 26 -2.31 13.36 -22.67
C GLU A 26 -0.79 13.38 -22.44
N HIS A 27 -0.34 14.12 -21.43
CA HIS A 27 1.05 14.15 -20.99
C HIS A 27 1.29 13.12 -19.91
N VAL A 28 2.09 12.10 -20.21
CA VAL A 28 2.46 11.04 -19.27
C VAL A 28 3.93 11.18 -18.89
N VAL A 29 4.20 11.24 -17.59
CA VAL A 29 5.57 11.20 -17.05
C VAL A 29 5.83 9.82 -16.48
N VAL A 30 6.83 9.12 -17.04
CA VAL A 30 7.38 7.89 -16.45
C VAL A 30 8.51 8.30 -15.51
N LEU A 31 8.21 8.27 -14.21
CA LEU A 31 9.15 8.65 -13.16
C LEU A 31 9.96 7.43 -12.70
N SER A 32 11.26 7.58 -12.62
CA SER A 32 12.19 6.53 -12.19
C SER A 32 13.31 7.07 -11.32
N GLU A 33 14.04 6.17 -10.68
CA GLU A 33 15.29 6.41 -9.98
C GLU A 33 16.33 5.35 -10.39
N PRO A 34 17.63 5.47 -10.00
CA PRO A 34 18.66 4.51 -10.42
C PRO A 34 18.36 3.04 -10.05
N ALA A 35 17.58 2.80 -9.02
CA ALA A 35 17.16 1.47 -8.57
C ALA A 35 15.90 0.95 -9.26
N SER A 36 15.20 1.77 -10.04
CA SER A 36 14.00 1.37 -10.79
C SER A 36 14.32 0.31 -11.85
N ARG A 37 13.39 -0.57 -12.08
CA ARG A 37 13.51 -1.61 -13.11
C ARG A 37 13.46 -0.98 -14.51
N GLY A 38 14.55 -1.13 -15.27
CA GLY A 38 14.65 -0.56 -16.63
C GLY A 38 13.65 -1.15 -17.61
N ASP A 39 13.24 -2.42 -17.43
CA ASP A 39 12.21 -3.09 -18.24
C ASP A 39 10.81 -2.46 -18.00
N TYR A 40 10.50 -2.05 -16.77
CA TYR A 40 9.26 -1.32 -16.46
C TYR A 40 9.25 0.08 -17.07
N VAL A 41 10.38 0.79 -17.00
CA VAL A 41 10.51 2.11 -17.64
C VAL A 41 10.25 2.00 -19.14
N ALA A 42 10.85 1.01 -19.80
CA ALA A 42 10.66 0.79 -21.24
C ALA A 42 9.20 0.38 -21.56
N ALA A 43 8.59 -0.50 -20.76
CA ALA A 43 7.22 -0.96 -20.96
C ALA A 43 6.19 0.16 -20.73
N ALA A 44 6.31 0.92 -19.64
CA ALA A 44 5.44 2.07 -19.35
C ALA A 44 5.52 3.15 -20.44
N PHE A 45 6.75 3.50 -20.85
CA PHE A 45 6.99 4.46 -21.94
C PHE A 45 6.38 4.00 -23.26
N GLY A 46 6.64 2.73 -23.64
CA GLY A 46 6.10 2.13 -24.87
C GLY A 46 4.59 2.05 -24.85
N ALA A 47 3.99 1.64 -23.74
CA ALA A 47 2.55 1.54 -23.57
C ALA A 47 1.85 2.91 -23.69
N ALA A 48 2.33 3.92 -22.96
CA ALA A 48 1.76 5.26 -23.04
C ALA A 48 1.88 5.85 -24.44
N LYS A 49 3.03 5.67 -25.11
CA LYS A 49 3.24 6.09 -26.50
C LYS A 49 2.29 5.37 -27.47
N ALA A 50 2.07 4.05 -27.28
CA ALA A 50 1.16 3.28 -28.11
C ALA A 50 -0.32 3.71 -27.96
N LEU A 51 -0.66 4.32 -26.82
CA LEU A 51 -1.98 4.94 -26.57
C LEU A 51 -2.10 6.38 -27.11
N GLY A 52 -1.03 6.91 -27.73
CA GLY A 52 -1.03 8.25 -28.34
C GLY A 52 -0.66 9.38 -27.39
N ALA A 53 -0.20 9.08 -26.19
CA ALA A 53 0.21 10.09 -25.22
C ALA A 53 1.56 10.76 -25.59
N HIS A 54 1.76 11.99 -25.11
CA HIS A 54 3.06 12.66 -25.08
C HIS A 54 3.81 12.19 -23.85
N VAL A 55 4.90 11.40 -24.04
CA VAL A 55 5.58 10.72 -22.95
C VAL A 55 6.93 11.34 -22.65
N ILE A 56 7.19 11.59 -21.37
CA ILE A 56 8.50 12.00 -20.86
C ILE A 56 8.97 10.94 -19.86
N ALA A 57 10.20 10.42 -20.03
CA ALA A 57 10.87 9.64 -19.00
C ALA A 57 11.77 10.56 -18.18
N ALA A 58 11.54 10.61 -16.87
CA ALA A 58 12.29 11.42 -15.93
C ALA A 58 12.94 10.52 -14.87
N THR A 59 14.25 10.62 -14.72
CA THR A 59 14.99 9.91 -13.68
C THR A 59 15.45 10.90 -12.62
N VAL A 60 14.99 10.70 -11.38
CA VAL A 60 15.43 11.49 -10.23
C VAL A 60 16.51 10.75 -9.46
N PRO A 61 17.38 11.47 -8.72
CA PRO A 61 18.34 10.81 -7.83
C PRO A 61 17.60 9.95 -6.80
N GLY A 62 18.11 8.76 -6.52
CA GLY A 62 17.58 7.91 -5.46
C GLY A 62 17.60 8.61 -4.09
N GLY A 63 16.76 8.14 -3.19
CA GLY A 63 16.65 8.72 -1.85
C GLY A 63 17.94 8.62 -1.05
N SER A 64 18.12 9.53 -0.08
CA SER A 64 19.18 9.40 0.92
C SER A 64 18.91 8.20 1.82
N PRO A 65 19.94 7.55 2.36
CA PRO A 65 19.76 6.47 3.32
C PRO A 65 18.83 6.90 4.46
N ALA A 66 17.79 6.12 4.72
CA ALA A 66 16.90 6.35 5.86
C ALA A 66 17.65 6.07 7.17
N PRO A 67 17.25 6.69 8.29
CA PRO A 67 17.77 6.31 9.61
C PRO A 67 17.38 4.87 9.98
N LEU A 68 16.29 4.36 9.45
CA LEU A 68 15.89 2.95 9.51
C LEU A 68 16.15 2.26 8.17
N PRO A 69 16.34 0.94 8.13
CA PRO A 69 16.39 0.18 6.89
C PRO A 69 15.16 0.50 6.03
N SER A 70 15.37 0.67 4.73
CA SER A 70 14.26 0.84 3.78
C SER A 70 13.29 -0.32 3.94
N THR A 71 12.03 0.01 4.12
CA THR A 71 10.97 -0.96 4.36
C THR A 71 10.05 -1.08 3.17
N HIS A 72 10.30 -0.33 2.08
CA HIS A 72 9.40 -0.22 0.93
C HIS A 72 7.95 0.04 1.38
N THR A 73 7.79 1.01 2.26
CA THR A 73 6.48 1.34 2.83
C THR A 73 5.94 2.67 2.34
N GLY A 74 6.70 3.37 1.48
CA GLY A 74 6.37 4.73 1.05
C GLY A 74 6.55 5.80 2.14
N ALA A 75 6.89 5.41 3.38
CA ALA A 75 7.18 6.32 4.48
C ALA A 75 8.64 6.74 4.55
N GLY A 76 9.50 6.08 3.77
CA GLY A 76 10.92 6.38 3.72
C GLY A 76 11.23 7.76 3.15
N PRO A 77 12.48 8.23 3.28
CA PRO A 77 12.94 9.48 2.70
C PRO A 77 13.05 9.44 1.17
N GLY A 78 12.55 8.38 0.55
CA GLY A 78 12.82 7.90 -0.81
C GLY A 78 12.77 8.95 -1.90
N LEU A 79 11.89 9.91 -1.83
CA LEU A 79 11.82 10.98 -2.84
C LEU A 79 12.06 12.37 -2.28
N ARG A 80 12.90 12.50 -1.27
CA ARG A 80 13.37 13.84 -0.84
C ARG A 80 14.00 14.64 -1.99
N SER A 81 14.56 13.97 -3.00
CA SER A 81 15.06 14.62 -4.21
C SER A 81 13.96 15.30 -5.01
N VAL A 82 12.80 14.66 -5.18
CA VAL A 82 11.61 15.30 -5.79
C VAL A 82 11.05 16.38 -4.87
N LEU A 83 11.10 16.18 -3.55
CA LEU A 83 10.64 17.17 -2.56
C LEU A 83 11.47 18.45 -2.58
N ALA A 84 12.77 18.36 -2.89
CA ALA A 84 13.68 19.48 -2.88
C ALA A 84 13.82 20.18 -4.23
N ASP A 85 13.45 19.53 -5.35
CA ASP A 85 13.62 20.05 -6.71
C ASP A 85 12.29 20.56 -7.27
N THR A 86 12.17 21.90 -7.34
CA THR A 86 10.96 22.54 -7.89
C THR A 86 10.73 22.22 -9.37
N THR A 87 11.79 21.98 -10.16
CA THR A 87 11.67 21.61 -11.57
C THR A 87 10.99 20.25 -11.71
N ALA A 88 11.41 19.27 -10.88
CA ALA A 88 10.79 17.96 -10.86
C ALA A 88 9.32 18.07 -10.41
N GLN A 89 9.04 18.85 -9.37
CA GLN A 89 7.65 19.08 -8.91
C GLN A 89 6.78 19.71 -9.99
N ASP A 90 7.26 20.72 -10.69
CA ASP A 90 6.53 21.40 -11.75
C ASP A 90 6.26 20.47 -12.93
N LEU A 91 7.24 19.63 -13.31
CA LEU A 91 7.04 18.58 -14.31
C LEU A 91 5.91 17.63 -13.91
N LEU A 92 5.92 17.13 -12.68
CA LEU A 92 4.90 16.19 -12.19
C LEU A 92 3.52 16.84 -12.09
N LYS A 93 3.45 18.11 -11.66
CA LYS A 93 2.18 18.88 -11.60
C LYS A 93 1.61 19.21 -12.98
N SER A 94 2.43 19.25 -14.02
CA SER A 94 2.00 19.53 -15.40
C SER A 94 1.54 18.31 -16.18
N ALA A 95 1.74 17.11 -15.64
CA ALA A 95 1.35 15.85 -16.27
C ALA A 95 -0.13 15.52 -16.03
N ASP A 96 -0.76 14.80 -16.97
CA ASP A 96 -2.07 14.19 -16.76
C ASP A 96 -1.94 12.89 -15.94
N LEU A 97 -0.84 12.15 -16.15
CA LEU A 97 -0.52 10.94 -15.39
C LEU A 97 0.97 10.85 -15.11
N VAL A 98 1.32 10.51 -13.89
CA VAL A 98 2.66 10.05 -13.49
C VAL A 98 2.60 8.54 -13.27
N VAL A 99 3.42 7.78 -14.00
CA VAL A 99 3.70 6.37 -13.70
C VAL A 99 4.94 6.35 -12.83
N ASP A 100 4.74 6.17 -11.54
CA ASP A 100 5.82 6.18 -10.54
C ASP A 100 6.42 4.79 -10.38
N LEU A 101 7.63 4.62 -10.89
CA LEU A 101 8.40 3.37 -10.86
C LEU A 101 9.54 3.42 -9.82
N THR A 102 9.52 4.38 -8.92
CA THR A 102 10.51 4.46 -7.84
C THR A 102 10.27 3.35 -6.81
N GLN A 103 11.30 2.98 -6.05
CA GLN A 103 11.19 1.83 -5.13
C GLN A 103 10.20 2.03 -3.99
N GLU A 104 10.14 3.26 -3.45
CA GLU A 104 9.30 3.53 -2.28
C GLU A 104 8.11 4.43 -2.58
N GLY A 105 8.02 4.98 -3.79
CA GLY A 105 7.03 6.00 -4.09
C GLY A 105 7.20 7.24 -3.20
N PHE A 106 6.17 8.08 -3.13
CA PHE A 106 6.14 9.27 -2.29
C PHE A 106 4.76 9.51 -1.66
N ILE A 107 4.05 8.41 -1.37
CA ILE A 107 2.67 8.40 -0.90
C ILE A 107 2.45 9.21 0.40
N HIS A 108 3.45 9.25 1.29
CA HIS A 108 3.35 10.01 2.54
C HIS A 108 4.02 11.38 2.46
N ALA A 109 4.53 11.77 1.29
CA ALA A 109 5.20 13.05 1.12
C ALA A 109 4.19 14.19 0.92
N PRO A 110 4.35 15.35 1.57
CA PRO A 110 3.45 16.50 1.38
C PRO A 110 3.30 16.93 -0.08
N VAL A 111 4.37 16.83 -0.88
CA VAL A 111 4.37 17.19 -2.30
C VAL A 111 3.41 16.34 -3.13
N GLN A 112 3.15 15.10 -2.74
CA GLN A 112 2.16 14.26 -3.42
C GLN A 112 0.79 14.94 -3.44
N GLN A 113 0.37 15.48 -2.30
CA GLN A 113 -0.92 16.17 -2.20
C GLN A 113 -1.00 17.42 -3.08
N GLU A 114 0.13 18.10 -3.30
CA GLU A 114 0.19 19.25 -4.21
C GLU A 114 0.04 18.81 -5.68
N ILE A 115 0.71 17.72 -6.06
CA ILE A 115 0.62 17.14 -7.40
C ILE A 115 -0.82 16.66 -7.68
N LEU A 116 -1.43 15.95 -6.74
CA LEU A 116 -2.81 15.49 -6.87
C LEU A 116 -3.81 16.65 -6.95
N ARG A 117 -3.61 17.73 -6.17
CA ARG A 117 -4.46 18.94 -6.26
C ARG A 117 -4.33 19.68 -7.58
N ALA A 118 -3.22 19.53 -8.30
CA ALA A 118 -3.06 20.04 -9.66
C ALA A 118 -3.91 19.27 -10.69
N GLY A 119 -4.47 18.13 -10.31
CA GLY A 119 -5.26 17.26 -11.16
C GLY A 119 -4.49 16.06 -11.72
N THR A 120 -3.19 16.00 -11.50
CA THR A 120 -2.34 14.89 -11.96
C THR A 120 -2.76 13.59 -11.28
N ARG A 121 -2.92 12.53 -12.07
CA ARG A 121 -3.09 11.16 -11.56
C ARG A 121 -1.70 10.57 -11.29
N ILE A 122 -1.59 9.70 -10.28
CA ILE A 122 -0.34 8.99 -9.99
C ILE A 122 -0.64 7.51 -9.88
N LEU A 123 0.02 6.69 -10.70
CA LEU A 123 0.03 5.25 -10.63
C LEU A 123 1.39 4.78 -10.11
N PHE A 124 1.44 4.24 -8.91
CA PHE A 124 2.65 3.65 -8.34
C PHE A 124 2.77 2.17 -8.71
N VAL A 125 3.96 1.72 -9.13
CA VAL A 125 4.20 0.34 -9.58
C VAL A 125 5.58 -0.12 -9.14
N CYS A 126 5.67 -1.11 -8.24
CA CYS A 126 6.96 -1.56 -7.70
C CYS A 126 7.08 -3.05 -7.36
N ASP A 127 6.06 -3.86 -7.61
CA ASP A 127 6.12 -5.31 -7.37
C ASP A 127 6.74 -6.08 -8.56
N ALA A 128 6.98 -7.38 -8.36
CA ALA A 128 7.58 -8.23 -9.37
C ALA A 128 6.67 -8.45 -10.60
N PRO A 129 7.20 -8.76 -11.80
CA PRO A 129 6.42 -8.85 -13.03
C PRO A 129 5.24 -9.81 -12.99
N ASP A 130 5.42 -10.99 -12.42
CA ASP A 130 4.34 -11.98 -12.29
C ASP A 130 3.28 -11.55 -11.28
N VAL A 131 3.65 -10.83 -10.24
CA VAL A 131 2.71 -10.22 -9.28
C VAL A 131 1.84 -9.19 -10.01
N LEU A 132 2.43 -8.33 -10.84
CA LEU A 132 1.70 -7.34 -11.62
C LEU A 132 0.74 -8.00 -12.61
N VAL A 133 1.21 -8.96 -13.39
CA VAL A 133 0.41 -9.63 -14.44
C VAL A 133 -0.72 -10.46 -13.84
N ARG A 134 -0.43 -11.22 -12.77
CA ARG A 134 -1.43 -12.05 -12.08
C ARG A 134 -2.54 -11.22 -11.47
N ASN A 135 -2.21 -10.06 -10.94
CA ASN A 135 -3.10 -9.17 -10.20
C ASN A 135 -3.50 -7.92 -11.01
N LEU A 136 -3.59 -8.05 -12.33
CA LEU A 136 -4.11 -6.95 -13.14
C LEU A 136 -5.59 -6.72 -12.79
N PRO A 137 -5.96 -5.51 -12.32
CA PRO A 137 -7.31 -5.23 -11.87
C PRO A 137 -8.33 -5.11 -13.00
N ASP A 138 -9.61 -5.07 -12.64
CA ASP A 138 -10.70 -4.77 -13.56
C ASP A 138 -11.74 -3.83 -12.92
N GLU A 139 -12.73 -3.39 -13.72
CA GLU A 139 -13.83 -2.54 -13.22
C GLU A 139 -14.69 -3.23 -12.15
N GLY A 140 -14.77 -4.55 -12.15
CA GLY A 140 -15.45 -5.32 -11.12
C GLY A 140 -14.73 -5.25 -9.77
N ASP A 141 -13.40 -5.24 -9.79
CA ASP A 141 -12.56 -5.01 -8.62
C ASP A 141 -12.82 -3.62 -8.03
N LYS A 142 -12.82 -2.58 -8.88
CA LYS A 142 -13.15 -1.21 -8.46
C LYS A 142 -14.54 -1.14 -7.80
N GLN A 143 -15.54 -1.79 -8.37
CA GLN A 143 -16.89 -1.79 -7.79
C GLN A 143 -16.94 -2.51 -6.42
N ARG A 144 -16.17 -3.57 -6.22
CA ARG A 144 -16.04 -4.24 -4.91
C ARG A 144 -15.39 -3.32 -3.88
N VAL A 145 -14.33 -2.64 -4.25
CA VAL A 145 -13.66 -1.65 -3.40
C VAL A 145 -14.63 -0.53 -3.01
N LEU A 146 -15.32 0.07 -3.97
CA LEU A 146 -16.25 1.18 -3.70
C LEU A 146 -17.40 0.79 -2.76
N ARG A 147 -17.92 -0.44 -2.85
CA ARG A 147 -18.90 -0.93 -1.85
C ARG A 147 -18.34 -0.96 -0.43
N GLY A 148 -17.10 -1.39 -0.26
CA GLY A 148 -16.42 -1.37 1.04
C GLY A 148 -16.21 0.07 1.57
N VAL A 149 -15.87 1.01 0.68
CA VAL A 149 -15.76 2.44 1.02
C VAL A 149 -17.08 3.01 1.53
N GLU A 150 -18.19 2.75 0.84
CA GLU A 150 -19.52 3.24 1.25
C GLU A 150 -19.93 2.63 2.61
N LEU A 151 -19.60 1.37 2.86
CA LEU A 151 -19.82 0.76 4.16
C LEU A 151 -19.04 1.47 5.26
N LEU A 152 -17.75 1.73 5.08
CA LEU A 152 -16.93 2.44 6.07
C LEU A 152 -17.41 3.87 6.32
N LYS A 153 -17.82 4.60 5.29
CA LYS A 153 -18.36 5.97 5.42
C LYS A 153 -19.61 6.06 6.29
N SER A 154 -20.45 5.02 6.25
CA SER A 154 -21.74 5.00 6.96
C SER A 154 -21.66 4.39 8.35
N SER A 155 -20.52 3.86 8.76
CA SER A 155 -20.34 3.05 9.95
C SER A 155 -19.61 3.78 11.08
N ARG A 156 -19.79 3.27 12.32
CA ARG A 156 -19.21 3.85 13.53
C ARG A 156 -18.14 2.99 14.17
N THR A 157 -18.22 1.68 13.98
CA THR A 157 -17.32 0.73 14.63
C THR A 157 -16.86 -0.34 13.65
N MET A 158 -15.62 -0.76 13.79
CA MET A 158 -15.12 -2.01 13.21
C MET A 158 -14.64 -2.90 14.35
N ARG A 159 -14.95 -4.17 14.30
CA ARG A 159 -14.42 -5.18 15.22
C ARG A 159 -13.66 -6.23 14.43
N VAL A 160 -12.49 -6.59 14.95
CA VAL A 160 -11.63 -7.63 14.37
C VAL A 160 -11.40 -8.70 15.42
N THR A 161 -11.71 -9.94 15.06
CA THR A 161 -11.48 -11.11 15.94
C THR A 161 -10.75 -12.21 15.18
N SER A 162 -10.09 -13.12 15.90
CA SER A 162 -9.52 -14.33 15.32
C SER A 162 -9.55 -15.49 16.30
N ALA A 163 -9.45 -16.71 15.78
CA ALA A 163 -9.41 -17.93 16.60
C ALA A 163 -8.21 -17.99 17.56
N VAL A 164 -7.10 -17.31 17.20
CA VAL A 164 -5.87 -17.25 18.02
C VAL A 164 -5.93 -16.19 19.12
N GLY A 165 -6.99 -15.38 19.16
CA GLY A 165 -7.27 -14.48 20.29
C GLY A 165 -7.22 -12.98 19.98
N THR A 166 -7.10 -12.56 18.74
CA THR A 166 -7.36 -11.15 18.39
C THR A 166 -8.77 -10.76 18.81
N ASP A 167 -8.90 -9.63 19.47
CA ASP A 167 -10.18 -8.99 19.82
C ASP A 167 -9.91 -7.48 19.90
N LEU A 168 -10.09 -6.80 18.79
CA LEU A 168 -9.83 -5.37 18.62
C LEU A 168 -11.13 -4.66 18.26
N THR A 169 -11.44 -3.59 18.99
CA THR A 169 -12.52 -2.66 18.67
C THR A 169 -11.94 -1.35 18.16
N VAL A 170 -12.41 -0.88 17.02
CA VAL A 170 -11.94 0.30 16.31
C VAL A 170 -13.08 1.31 16.20
N GLN A 171 -12.83 2.56 16.57
CA GLN A 171 -13.76 3.67 16.41
C GLN A 171 -13.62 4.27 15.02
N LEU A 172 -14.68 4.25 14.24
CA LEU A 172 -14.69 4.82 12.88
C LEU A 172 -15.19 6.27 12.82
N ALA A 173 -15.74 6.79 13.93
CA ALA A 173 -16.20 8.16 13.98
C ALA A 173 -15.05 9.14 13.71
N GLY A 174 -15.18 9.98 12.66
CA GLY A 174 -14.13 10.89 12.23
C GLY A 174 -13.04 10.24 11.35
N SER A 175 -13.06 8.93 11.20
CA SER A 175 -12.15 8.22 10.30
C SER A 175 -12.46 8.53 8.84
N ARG A 176 -11.40 8.68 8.03
CA ARG A 176 -11.52 8.83 6.58
C ARG A 176 -11.26 7.48 5.91
N PRO A 177 -12.16 6.99 5.06
CA PRO A 177 -11.86 5.85 4.21
C PRO A 177 -10.72 6.16 3.24
N GLU A 178 -9.81 5.22 3.10
CA GLU A 178 -8.77 5.16 2.07
C GLU A 178 -8.98 3.89 1.27
N PHE A 179 -8.62 3.90 -0.01
CA PHE A 179 -8.85 2.73 -0.84
C PHE A 179 -7.96 2.72 -2.07
N GLN A 180 -7.69 1.53 -2.57
CA GLN A 180 -6.95 1.30 -3.80
C GLN A 180 -7.80 0.42 -4.72
N THR A 181 -7.88 0.82 -5.98
CA THR A 181 -8.63 0.11 -7.02
C THR A 181 -7.72 -0.59 -8.02
N GLY A 182 -6.42 -0.35 -7.90
CA GLY A 182 -5.37 -0.87 -8.76
C GLY A 182 -5.00 0.06 -9.92
N PHE A 183 -5.81 1.10 -10.22
CA PHE A 183 -5.58 2.02 -11.32
C PHE A 183 -6.06 3.44 -11.01
N ALA A 184 -5.36 4.44 -11.54
CA ALA A 184 -5.60 5.85 -11.30
C ALA A 184 -6.38 6.47 -12.46
N ASP A 185 -7.72 6.40 -12.42
CA ASP A 185 -8.59 6.79 -13.53
C ASP A 185 -9.35 8.12 -13.36
N ASP A 186 -9.25 8.76 -12.19
CA ASP A 186 -9.89 10.04 -11.91
C ASP A 186 -8.83 11.13 -11.64
N PRO A 187 -9.02 12.39 -12.09
CA PRO A 187 -8.09 13.48 -11.83
C PRO A 187 -7.78 13.67 -10.34
N GLY A 188 -6.51 13.86 -10.02
CA GLY A 188 -6.06 14.01 -8.64
C GLY A 188 -6.06 12.72 -7.83
N ARG A 189 -6.18 11.55 -8.49
CA ARG A 189 -6.14 10.26 -7.84
C ARG A 189 -4.72 9.68 -7.82
N TRP A 190 -4.33 9.17 -6.65
CA TRP A 190 -3.23 8.24 -6.49
C TRP A 190 -3.78 6.81 -6.39
N ASP A 191 -3.14 5.86 -7.06
CA ASP A 191 -3.43 4.44 -6.89
C ASP A 191 -2.16 3.60 -7.04
N HIS A 192 -2.24 2.32 -6.71
CA HIS A 192 -1.13 1.38 -6.72
C HIS A 192 -1.49 0.13 -7.51
N TRP A 193 -0.71 -0.18 -8.54
CA TRP A 193 -0.80 -1.45 -9.24
C TRP A 193 0.32 -2.40 -8.77
N PRO A 194 0.00 -3.61 -8.27
CA PRO A 194 -1.34 -4.16 -8.11
C PRO A 194 -1.86 -3.89 -6.69
N SER A 195 -3.06 -3.40 -6.57
CA SER A 195 -3.72 -3.34 -5.26
C SER A 195 -5.22 -3.15 -5.38
N THR A 196 -5.98 -3.95 -4.66
CA THR A 196 -7.39 -3.70 -4.40
C THR A 196 -7.67 -3.89 -2.92
N MET A 197 -7.95 -2.80 -2.20
CA MET A 197 -8.18 -2.83 -0.76
C MET A 197 -9.04 -1.67 -0.28
N VAL A 198 -9.60 -1.84 0.91
CA VAL A 198 -10.35 -0.79 1.61
C VAL A 198 -9.74 -0.61 3.00
N LEU A 199 -9.41 0.62 3.33
CA LEU A 199 -8.77 1.01 4.58
C LEU A 199 -9.54 2.14 5.27
N CYS A 200 -9.29 2.34 6.53
CA CYS A 200 -9.69 3.51 7.30
C CYS A 200 -8.52 4.04 8.12
N TRP A 201 -8.62 5.30 8.55
CA TRP A 201 -7.63 5.98 9.38
C TRP A 201 -8.26 6.30 10.76
N PRO A 202 -8.37 5.30 11.65
CA PRO A 202 -8.98 5.52 12.95
C PRO A 202 -8.02 6.17 13.93
N GLU A 203 -8.53 7.04 14.78
CA GLU A 203 -7.74 7.61 15.87
C GLU A 203 -7.68 6.67 17.09
N LEU A 204 -8.80 6.01 17.39
CA LEU A 204 -8.95 5.22 18.61
C LEU A 204 -9.26 3.75 18.29
N SER A 205 -8.52 2.90 18.98
CA SER A 205 -8.78 1.46 19.01
C SER A 205 -8.29 0.87 20.32
N ASP A 206 -9.00 -0.13 20.82
CA ASP A 206 -8.71 -0.78 22.10
C ASP A 206 -8.87 -2.29 22.00
N GLY A 207 -8.06 -3.02 22.75
CA GLY A 207 -8.12 -4.47 22.80
C GLY A 207 -6.75 -5.13 22.60
N ARG A 208 -6.72 -6.20 21.85
CA ARG A 208 -5.49 -6.92 21.54
C ARG A 208 -5.47 -7.42 20.10
N ILE A 209 -4.30 -7.45 19.52
CA ILE A 209 -4.01 -8.12 18.26
C ILE A 209 -3.11 -9.32 18.57
N VAL A 210 -3.47 -10.50 18.09
CA VAL A 210 -2.63 -11.70 18.20
C VAL A 210 -2.25 -12.12 16.78
N LEU A 211 -0.97 -11.96 16.45
CA LEU A 211 -0.41 -12.45 15.21
C LEU A 211 -0.27 -13.97 15.31
N ALA A 212 -0.77 -14.66 14.30
CA ALA A 212 -0.64 -16.12 14.17
C ALA A 212 0.62 -16.50 13.41
N GLU A 213 1.01 -17.76 13.50
CA GLU A 213 1.99 -18.35 12.60
C GLU A 213 1.54 -18.16 11.14
N GLY A 214 2.46 -17.66 10.31
CA GLY A 214 2.19 -17.36 8.90
C GLY A 214 1.62 -15.98 8.61
N ASP A 215 1.28 -15.15 9.60
CA ASP A 215 1.04 -13.72 9.39
C ASP A 215 2.34 -13.03 8.97
N ILE A 216 2.28 -11.86 8.35
CA ILE A 216 3.45 -11.24 7.72
C ILE A 216 3.76 -9.88 8.33
N LEU A 217 5.01 -9.71 8.77
CA LEU A 217 5.63 -8.44 9.10
C LEU A 217 6.24 -7.84 7.84
N LEU A 218 5.47 -7.03 7.12
CA LEU A 218 5.81 -6.58 5.77
C LEU A 218 7.08 -5.72 5.66
N PRO A 219 7.42 -4.85 6.61
CA PRO A 219 8.69 -4.12 6.55
C PRO A 219 9.91 -5.03 6.53
N PHE A 220 9.84 -6.13 7.28
CA PHE A 220 10.90 -7.12 7.36
C PHE A 220 10.76 -8.22 6.31
N LYS A 221 9.57 -8.34 5.68
CA LYS A 221 9.18 -9.42 4.78
C LYS A 221 9.45 -10.79 5.41
N GLU A 222 8.98 -10.93 6.65
CA GLU A 222 9.14 -12.11 7.48
C GLU A 222 7.76 -12.66 7.89
N TYR A 223 7.59 -13.96 7.73
CA TYR A 223 6.42 -14.66 8.24
C TYR A 223 6.62 -14.96 9.72
N VAL A 224 5.60 -14.65 10.52
CA VAL A 224 5.57 -14.95 11.95
C VAL A 224 5.72 -16.46 12.16
N GLN A 225 6.67 -16.87 13.01
CA GLN A 225 6.93 -18.28 13.31
C GLN A 225 6.29 -18.71 14.63
N SER A 226 6.00 -17.76 15.52
CA SER A 226 5.34 -18.03 16.79
C SER A 226 4.40 -16.89 17.16
N PRO A 227 3.27 -17.16 17.83
CA PRO A 227 2.28 -16.13 18.13
C PRO A 227 2.88 -14.94 18.87
N VAL A 228 2.43 -13.73 18.47
CA VAL A 228 2.78 -12.45 19.10
C VAL A 228 1.50 -11.77 19.56
N THR A 229 1.42 -11.41 20.83
CA THR A 229 0.31 -10.65 21.39
C THR A 229 0.70 -9.18 21.53
N LEU A 230 -0.08 -8.29 20.92
CA LEU A 230 0.04 -6.84 21.03
C LEU A 230 -1.13 -6.31 21.86
N HIS A 231 -0.81 -5.59 22.92
CA HIS A 231 -1.81 -4.92 23.77
C HIS A 231 -2.04 -3.51 23.27
N ILE A 232 -3.28 -3.19 22.94
CA ILE A 232 -3.68 -1.90 22.32
C ILE A 232 -4.53 -1.13 23.30
N ALA A 233 -4.14 0.12 23.58
CA ALA A 233 -4.92 1.05 24.37
C ALA A 233 -4.88 2.45 23.70
N GLY A 234 -6.07 3.05 23.48
CA GLY A 234 -6.18 4.37 22.88
C GLY A 234 -5.49 4.50 21.53
N GLY A 235 -5.48 3.46 20.70
CA GLY A 235 -4.82 3.45 19.40
C GLY A 235 -3.30 3.27 19.43
N ARG A 236 -2.73 2.88 20.59
CA ARG A 236 -1.27 2.70 20.76
C ARG A 236 -0.94 1.27 21.18
N ILE A 237 0.16 0.72 20.65
CA ILE A 237 0.74 -0.54 21.09
C ILE A 237 1.52 -0.28 22.38
N GLU A 238 0.96 -0.71 23.52
CA GLU A 238 1.59 -0.57 24.83
C GLU A 238 2.71 -1.59 25.04
N LYS A 239 2.50 -2.82 24.53
CA LYS A 239 3.41 -3.93 24.73
C LYS A 239 3.26 -4.98 23.64
N ALA A 240 4.37 -5.59 23.23
CA ALA A 240 4.41 -6.81 22.41
C ALA A 240 4.95 -7.97 23.26
N GLU A 241 4.23 -9.08 23.29
CA GLU A 241 4.60 -10.30 24.05
C GLU A 241 4.69 -11.50 23.10
N GLY A 242 5.72 -12.34 23.29
CA GLY A 242 5.91 -13.53 22.46
C GLY A 242 7.39 -13.87 22.26
N GLY A 243 7.67 -14.52 21.12
CA GLY A 243 9.00 -15.02 20.75
C GLY A 243 9.94 -13.98 20.16
N ALA A 244 10.64 -14.37 19.10
CA ALA A 244 11.64 -13.54 18.44
C ALA A 244 11.00 -12.33 17.74
N GLU A 245 9.84 -12.52 17.13
CA GLU A 245 9.12 -11.48 16.40
C GLU A 245 8.62 -10.37 17.33
N ALA A 246 8.19 -10.70 18.56
CA ALA A 246 7.84 -9.69 19.55
C ALA A 246 9.04 -8.82 19.92
N ARG A 247 10.22 -9.45 20.11
CA ARG A 247 11.47 -8.71 20.36
C ARG A 247 11.89 -7.87 19.16
N LEU A 248 11.70 -8.37 17.94
CA LEU A 248 11.97 -7.62 16.71
C LEU A 248 11.12 -6.33 16.64
N LEU A 249 9.82 -6.45 16.93
CA LEU A 249 8.92 -5.30 16.97
C LEU A 249 9.30 -4.29 18.07
N GLU A 250 9.58 -4.78 19.29
CA GLU A 250 10.00 -3.90 20.38
C GLU A 250 11.32 -3.19 20.08
N THR A 251 12.29 -3.89 19.47
CA THR A 251 13.56 -3.29 19.03
C THR A 251 13.32 -2.25 17.95
N PHE A 252 12.50 -2.56 16.94
CA PHE A 252 12.16 -1.62 15.88
C PHE A 252 11.58 -0.31 16.43
N PHE A 253 10.62 -0.40 17.36
CA PHE A 253 10.03 0.79 17.98
C PHE A 253 11.02 1.55 18.86
N ALA A 254 11.92 0.86 19.54
CA ALA A 254 12.95 1.50 20.36
C ALA A 254 14.01 2.21 19.50
N ASP A 255 14.47 1.56 18.42
CA ASP A 255 15.48 2.11 17.52
C ASP A 255 14.95 3.29 16.69
N ALA A 256 13.65 3.28 16.39
CA ALA A 256 13.01 4.38 15.68
C ALA A 256 13.01 5.67 16.51
N ASP A 257 12.93 5.57 17.84
CA ASP A 257 12.83 6.71 18.77
C ASP A 257 11.80 7.76 18.29
N ASP A 258 10.63 7.26 17.86
CA ASP A 258 9.60 8.03 17.21
C ASP A 258 8.33 8.02 18.06
N GLU A 259 7.83 9.22 18.42
CA GLU A 259 6.65 9.40 19.26
C GLU A 259 5.43 8.64 18.72
N TRP A 260 5.26 8.60 17.40
CA TRP A 260 4.10 8.02 16.74
C TRP A 260 4.32 6.58 16.28
N GLY A 261 5.55 6.08 16.33
CA GLY A 261 5.92 4.77 15.80
C GLY A 261 5.10 3.61 16.35
N ARG A 262 4.61 3.71 17.58
CA ARG A 262 3.75 2.69 18.22
C ARG A 262 2.25 2.94 18.02
N HIS A 263 1.84 4.05 17.41
CA HIS A 263 0.43 4.36 17.21
C HIS A 263 -0.09 3.64 15.97
N LEU A 264 -1.27 3.04 16.10
CA LEU A 264 -1.99 2.47 14.96
C LEU A 264 -2.34 3.58 13.96
N SER A 265 -2.28 3.23 12.71
CA SER A 265 -2.45 4.12 11.58
C SER A 265 -3.60 3.64 10.70
N HIS A 266 -3.36 3.30 9.43
CA HIS A 266 -4.43 2.74 8.62
C HIS A 266 -4.69 1.27 8.93
N MET A 267 -5.94 0.84 8.69
CA MET A 267 -6.32 -0.57 8.79
C MET A 267 -7.56 -0.88 7.94
N GLY A 268 -7.69 -2.14 7.56
CA GLY A 268 -8.82 -2.60 6.77
C GLY A 268 -8.61 -3.99 6.20
N TRP A 269 -9.12 -4.24 5.00
CA TRP A 269 -9.04 -5.57 4.38
C TRP A 269 -8.73 -5.50 2.89
N GLY A 270 -8.02 -6.53 2.41
CA GLY A 270 -7.72 -6.72 1.01
C GLY A 270 -8.84 -7.39 0.24
N LEU A 271 -8.86 -7.11 -1.07
CA LEU A 271 -9.85 -7.59 -2.03
C LEU A 271 -9.22 -8.24 -3.25
N MET A 272 -7.89 -8.35 -3.30
CA MET A 272 -7.13 -8.88 -4.44
C MET A 272 -7.19 -10.41 -4.47
N ARG A 273 -8.09 -10.96 -5.31
CA ARG A 273 -8.44 -12.38 -5.33
C ARG A 273 -7.38 -13.29 -5.95
N SER A 274 -6.57 -12.76 -6.85
CA SER A 274 -5.48 -13.49 -7.51
C SER A 274 -4.17 -13.45 -6.74
N ALA A 275 -4.16 -12.81 -5.56
CA ALA A 275 -2.99 -12.70 -4.72
C ALA A 275 -2.52 -14.05 -4.18
N ASP A 276 -1.20 -14.22 -4.08
CA ASP A 276 -0.58 -15.38 -3.46
C ASP A 276 0.05 -14.98 -2.13
N TRP A 277 -0.48 -15.52 -1.03
CA TRP A 277 0.00 -15.19 0.32
C TRP A 277 1.50 -15.45 0.51
N PHE A 278 2.03 -16.48 -0.13
CA PHE A 278 3.42 -16.88 0.01
C PHE A 278 4.37 -16.26 -1.02
N ALA A 279 3.87 -15.42 -1.92
CA ALA A 279 4.70 -14.77 -2.94
C ALA A 279 5.89 -14.00 -2.34
N THR A 280 5.69 -13.36 -1.17
CA THR A 280 6.76 -12.62 -0.46
C THR A 280 7.98 -13.50 -0.13
N ALA A 281 7.80 -14.80 0.07
CA ALA A 281 8.90 -15.74 0.33
C ALA A 281 9.69 -16.14 -0.93
N MET A 282 9.18 -15.84 -2.12
CA MET A 282 9.76 -16.27 -3.40
C MET A 282 10.74 -15.25 -4.00
N TYR A 283 10.77 -14.03 -3.46
CA TYR A 283 11.56 -12.92 -3.99
C TYR A 283 12.58 -12.40 -3.00
N GLY A 284 13.57 -11.68 -3.50
CA GLY A 284 14.46 -10.89 -2.65
C GLY A 284 13.67 -9.80 -1.91
N LYS A 285 14.04 -9.53 -0.66
CA LYS A 285 13.32 -8.55 0.18
C LYS A 285 13.31 -7.14 -0.40
N GLY A 286 14.26 -6.80 -1.27
CA GLY A 286 14.35 -5.54 -1.98
C GLY A 286 13.59 -5.48 -3.31
N ASP A 287 13.05 -6.62 -3.79
CA ASP A 287 12.52 -6.73 -5.15
C ASP A 287 11.01 -6.47 -5.23
N LEU A 288 10.33 -6.32 -4.10
CA LEU A 288 8.87 -6.15 -4.07
C LEU A 288 8.40 -5.34 -2.86
N MET A 289 7.24 -4.70 -3.01
CA MET A 289 6.49 -4.07 -1.93
C MET A 289 5.75 -5.11 -1.06
N GLY A 290 5.35 -6.23 -1.64
CA GLY A 290 4.59 -7.29 -0.99
C GLY A 290 3.09 -7.07 -1.04
N MET A 291 2.59 -6.55 -2.15
CA MET A 291 1.16 -6.27 -2.31
C MET A 291 0.30 -7.52 -2.33
N ASP A 292 0.85 -8.68 -2.75
CA ASP A 292 0.17 -9.97 -2.60
C ASP A 292 -0.33 -10.23 -1.17
N ALA A 293 0.45 -9.83 -0.16
CA ALA A 293 0.02 -9.99 1.23
C ALA A 293 -0.78 -8.78 1.73
N ARG A 294 -0.39 -7.53 1.35
CA ARG A 294 -1.10 -6.32 1.78
C ARG A 294 -2.54 -6.28 1.31
N ALA A 295 -2.78 -6.63 0.05
CA ALA A 295 -4.10 -6.58 -0.57
C ALA A 295 -4.78 -7.95 -0.70
N PHE A 296 -4.22 -9.01 -0.09
CA PHE A 296 -4.76 -10.38 -0.16
C PHE A 296 -6.24 -10.42 0.20
N ALA A 297 -7.05 -11.03 -0.65
CA ALA A 297 -8.49 -11.11 -0.43
C ALA A 297 -8.82 -11.82 0.90
N GLY A 298 -9.48 -11.09 1.82
CA GLY A 298 -9.87 -11.62 3.13
C GLY A 298 -8.79 -11.51 4.22
N ASN A 299 -7.69 -10.81 3.99
CA ASN A 299 -6.76 -10.47 5.07
C ASN A 299 -7.35 -9.39 5.99
N PHE A 300 -6.71 -9.19 7.15
CA PHE A 300 -6.77 -7.95 7.90
C PHE A 300 -5.40 -7.28 7.81
N LEU A 301 -5.35 -6.12 7.14
CA LEU A 301 -4.16 -5.27 7.08
C LEU A 301 -4.29 -4.16 8.10
N TRP A 302 -3.20 -3.88 8.82
CA TRP A 302 -3.10 -2.73 9.70
C TRP A 302 -1.65 -2.22 9.74
N SER A 303 -1.50 -0.97 10.15
CA SER A 303 -0.19 -0.33 10.20
C SER A 303 0.02 0.51 11.44
N THR A 304 1.27 0.99 11.62
CA THR A 304 1.65 1.98 12.64
C THR A 304 2.27 3.21 12.00
N GLY A 305 2.46 4.25 12.78
CA GLY A 305 3.27 5.42 12.45
C GLY A 305 2.49 6.57 11.81
N PRO A 306 2.73 6.94 10.53
CA PRO A 306 2.17 8.15 9.94
C PRO A 306 0.64 8.08 9.86
N HIS A 307 -0.02 9.22 10.13
CA HIS A 307 -1.47 9.33 10.10
C HIS A 307 -1.89 10.69 9.50
N PRO A 308 -2.07 10.76 8.17
CA PRO A 308 -2.25 12.03 7.47
C PRO A 308 -3.51 12.80 7.89
N VAL A 309 -4.57 12.09 8.34
CA VAL A 309 -5.80 12.73 8.81
C VAL A 309 -5.58 13.49 10.12
N LEU A 310 -4.68 13.02 10.99
CA LEU A 310 -4.32 13.64 12.25
C LEU A 310 -3.05 14.50 12.16
N GLY A 311 -2.42 14.59 10.98
CA GLY A 311 -1.17 15.33 10.81
C GLY A 311 0.03 14.70 11.53
N ARG A 312 0.01 13.39 11.80
CA ARG A 312 1.13 12.67 12.41
C ARG A 312 2.13 12.29 11.34
N GLU A 313 3.37 12.75 11.47
CA GLU A 313 4.50 12.33 10.66
C GLU A 313 5.33 11.31 11.44
N SER A 314 5.73 10.21 10.81
CA SER A 314 6.53 9.16 11.42
C SER A 314 7.32 8.43 10.35
N TYR A 315 8.53 8.02 10.68
CA TYR A 315 9.34 7.11 9.87
C TYR A 315 9.19 5.65 10.29
N ALA A 316 8.60 5.40 11.46
CA ALA A 316 8.40 4.07 12.02
C ALA A 316 7.08 3.48 11.52
N HIS A 317 6.98 3.26 10.21
CA HIS A 317 5.81 2.69 9.57
C HIS A 317 5.96 1.17 9.42
N LEU A 318 5.08 0.44 10.08
CA LEU A 318 4.94 -1.01 9.93
C LEU A 318 3.60 -1.32 9.29
N ASP A 319 3.60 -2.10 8.21
CA ASP A 319 2.41 -2.79 7.72
C ASP A 319 2.47 -4.24 8.18
N ILE A 320 1.38 -4.74 8.73
CA ILE A 320 1.24 -6.12 9.15
C ILE A 320 -0.02 -6.70 8.53
N ALA A 321 0.13 -7.78 7.78
CA ALA A 321 -0.99 -8.48 7.17
C ALA A 321 -1.28 -9.78 7.93
N MET A 322 -2.53 -9.99 8.28
CA MET A 322 -2.99 -11.13 9.07
C MET A 322 -4.01 -11.96 8.29
N ARG A 323 -3.92 -13.28 8.40
CA ARG A 323 -4.92 -14.22 7.89
C ARG A 323 -5.80 -14.75 9.03
N GLY A 324 -6.94 -15.34 8.65
CA GLY A 324 -7.82 -16.02 9.61
C GLY A 324 -8.58 -15.07 10.54
N CYS A 325 -8.62 -13.77 10.23
CA CYS A 325 -9.42 -12.81 10.96
C CYS A 325 -10.88 -12.79 10.49
N THR A 326 -11.77 -12.45 11.41
CA THR A 326 -13.14 -12.01 11.09
C THR A 326 -13.21 -10.51 11.29
N VAL A 327 -13.58 -9.78 10.25
CA VAL A 327 -13.74 -8.31 10.27
C VAL A 327 -15.21 -7.99 10.12
N SER A 328 -15.77 -7.27 11.08
CA SER A 328 -17.15 -6.78 11.03
C SER A 328 -17.21 -5.26 11.17
N VAL A 329 -18.11 -4.64 10.43
CA VAL A 329 -18.33 -3.18 10.39
C VAL A 329 -19.79 -2.94 10.79
N ASP A 330 -20.01 -2.31 11.96
CA ASP A 330 -21.34 -2.18 12.62
C ASP A 330 -22.12 -3.52 12.66
N GLY A 331 -21.42 -4.62 12.98
CA GLY A 331 -21.99 -5.97 13.05
C GLY A 331 -22.17 -6.67 11.70
N THR A 332 -21.85 -6.02 10.60
CA THR A 332 -21.86 -6.60 9.25
C THR A 332 -20.49 -7.22 8.97
N GLU A 333 -20.41 -8.55 8.89
CA GLU A 333 -19.15 -9.22 8.52
C GLU A 333 -18.81 -8.95 7.04
N VAL A 334 -17.58 -8.51 6.81
CA VAL A 334 -16.97 -8.31 5.47
C VAL A 334 -15.90 -9.35 5.19
N VAL A 335 -15.28 -9.88 6.25
CA VAL A 335 -14.38 -11.02 6.23
C VAL A 335 -14.77 -11.97 7.35
N THR A 336 -14.86 -13.26 7.08
CA THR A 336 -15.17 -14.30 8.07
C THR A 336 -14.08 -15.36 8.06
N GLY A 337 -13.30 -15.46 9.15
CA GLY A 337 -12.25 -16.46 9.28
C GLY A 337 -11.17 -16.38 8.17
N GLY A 338 -10.95 -15.20 7.59
CA GLY A 338 -9.98 -14.98 6.51
C GLY A 338 -10.55 -15.10 5.09
N GLU A 339 -11.85 -15.28 4.94
CA GLU A 339 -12.52 -15.36 3.64
C GLU A 339 -13.44 -14.14 3.45
N LEU A 340 -13.41 -13.55 2.24
CA LEU A 340 -14.31 -12.45 1.90
C LEU A 340 -15.76 -12.91 1.93
N VAL A 341 -16.62 -12.11 2.57
CA VAL A 341 -18.07 -12.30 2.48
C VAL A 341 -18.56 -11.64 1.19
N GLU A 342 -18.97 -12.45 0.22
CA GLU A 342 -19.55 -11.96 -1.03
C GLU A 342 -20.93 -11.34 -0.80
N ARG A 343 -21.11 -10.10 -1.26
CA ARG A 343 -22.37 -9.36 -1.22
C ARG A 343 -22.63 -8.62 -2.52
#